data_bd90824095c67c9a29398e6b47819e28
#
_entry.id   bd90824095c67c9a29398e6b47819e28
#
_cell.length_a   1.000
_cell.length_b   1.000
_cell.length_c   1.000
_cell.angle_alpha   90.00
_cell.angle_beta   90.00
_cell.angle_gamma   90.00
#
_symmetry.space_group_name_H-M   'P 1'
#
loop_
_entity.id
_entity.type
_entity.pdbx_description
1 polymer ?
#
loop_
_entity_poly.entity_id
_entity_poly.type
_entity_poly.pdbx_seq_one_letter_code
_entity_poly.pdbx_strand_id
1 'polypeptide(L)'
;MIQRRHIHALQGLLKSSQSHIFKRTLNHPPELFYRVVSDVNAYHEFIPYCTRSFINKYDETTQTPVEGGLRVGWRHVEEEFVCNLHCEPHHLVIAESVTHSLFEHLYTKWTILPNARKNSCDMELELKYKFKSDFYNKMSSLFANSVSDLVIKAFDKRAAQLRRQEMRAKL
;
A
#
# COMPACT_ATOMS: atom_id res chain seq x y z
N MET A 1 34.67 26.07 -21.01
CA MET A 1 34.22 26.25 -19.61
C MET A 1 32.72 26.03 -19.42
N ILE A 2 32.11 24.96 -20.06
CA ILE A 2 30.65 24.73 -20.10
C ILE A 2 30.29 23.25 -19.81
N GLN A 3 31.03 22.54 -19.00
CA GLN A 3 30.76 21.11 -18.80
C GLN A 3 30.49 20.68 -17.35
N ARG A 4 30.47 21.62 -16.38
CA ARG A 4 30.24 21.27 -14.97
C ARG A 4 28.79 21.45 -14.45
N ARG A 5 27.90 22.11 -15.19
CA ARG A 5 26.53 22.41 -14.72
C ARG A 5 25.49 21.30 -14.93
N HIS A 6 25.72 20.37 -15.86
CA HIS A 6 24.74 19.30 -16.14
C HIS A 6 24.86 18.07 -15.22
N ILE A 7 26.01 17.87 -14.59
CA ILE A 7 26.22 16.70 -13.71
C ILE A 7 25.49 16.86 -12.35
N HIS A 8 25.40 18.10 -11.84
CA HIS A 8 24.69 18.35 -10.57
C HIS A 8 23.16 18.26 -10.69
N ALA A 9 22.58 18.53 -11.86
CA ALA A 9 21.13 18.40 -12.07
C ALA A 9 20.67 16.93 -12.12
N LEU A 10 21.49 16.03 -12.68
CA LEU A 10 21.21 14.60 -12.71
C LEU A 10 21.41 13.90 -11.35
N GLN A 11 22.32 14.40 -10.51
CA GLN A 11 22.50 13.90 -9.14
C GLN A 11 21.37 14.30 -8.19
N GLY A 12 20.69 15.43 -8.44
CA GLY A 12 19.51 15.86 -7.68
C GLY A 12 18.25 15.01 -7.97
N LEU A 13 18.11 14.49 -9.18
CA LEU A 13 16.99 13.62 -9.59
C LEU A 13 17.07 12.21 -8.99
N LEU A 14 18.26 11.74 -8.59
CA LEU A 14 18.48 10.41 -8.00
C LEU A 14 18.20 10.34 -6.49
N LYS A 15 17.95 11.48 -5.84
CA LYS A 15 17.66 11.57 -4.39
C LYS A 15 16.22 11.93 -4.04
N SER A 16 15.33 12.06 -5.02
CA SER A 16 13.95 12.48 -4.75
C SER A 16 13.07 11.32 -4.29
N SER A 17 12.27 11.57 -3.25
CA SER A 17 11.15 10.72 -2.87
C SER A 17 10.20 10.55 -4.04
N GLN A 18 9.71 9.34 -4.29
CA GLN A 18 8.66 9.06 -5.27
C GLN A 18 7.30 9.36 -4.66
N SER A 19 6.40 9.94 -5.45
CA SER A 19 5.03 10.24 -5.02
C SER A 19 4.06 9.90 -6.15
N HIS A 20 3.04 9.10 -5.84
CA HIS A 20 2.03 8.67 -6.79
C HIS A 20 0.64 8.74 -6.16
N ILE A 21 -0.36 9.11 -6.96
CA ILE A 21 -1.77 9.11 -6.56
C ILE A 21 -2.54 8.27 -7.58
N PHE A 22 -3.26 7.26 -7.08
CA PHE A 22 -4.10 6.38 -7.89
C PHE A 22 -5.55 6.53 -7.44
N LYS A 23 -6.47 6.72 -8.41
CA LYS A 23 -7.90 6.83 -8.17
C LYS A 23 -8.65 5.79 -8.98
N ARG A 24 -9.59 5.11 -8.36
CA ARG A 24 -10.45 4.10 -9.00
C ARG A 24 -11.84 4.11 -8.38
N THR A 25 -12.85 3.87 -9.20
CA THR A 25 -14.18 3.49 -8.72
C THR A 25 -14.26 1.96 -8.73
N LEU A 26 -14.60 1.39 -7.57
CA LEU A 26 -14.70 -0.05 -7.34
C LEU A 26 -16.15 -0.46 -7.13
N ASN A 27 -16.51 -1.65 -7.59
CA ASN A 27 -17.87 -2.20 -7.42
C ASN A 27 -17.99 -2.98 -6.10
N HIS A 28 -17.58 -2.36 -5.00
CA HIS A 28 -17.62 -2.90 -3.65
C HIS A 28 -18.15 -1.85 -2.67
N PRO A 29 -18.96 -2.25 -1.67
CA PRO A 29 -19.32 -1.34 -0.58
C PRO A 29 -18.07 -0.80 0.13
N PRO A 30 -18.07 0.47 0.59
CA PRO A 30 -16.93 1.05 1.29
C PRO A 30 -16.47 0.21 2.48
N GLU A 31 -17.42 -0.34 3.25
CA GLU A 31 -17.15 -1.16 4.44
C GLU A 31 -16.38 -2.44 4.10
N LEU A 32 -16.76 -3.09 2.99
CA LEU A 32 -16.08 -4.29 2.53
C LEU A 32 -14.65 -3.99 2.06
N PHE A 33 -14.49 -2.93 1.27
CA PHE A 33 -13.17 -2.56 0.77
C PHE A 33 -12.25 -2.08 1.91
N TYR A 34 -12.78 -1.31 2.86
CA TYR A 34 -12.07 -0.92 4.08
C TYR A 34 -11.56 -2.14 4.87
N ARG A 35 -12.40 -3.16 5.09
CA ARG A 35 -11.97 -4.38 5.78
C ARG A 35 -10.79 -5.04 5.08
N VAL A 36 -10.79 -5.09 3.77
CA VAL A 36 -9.66 -5.66 3.00
C VAL A 36 -8.39 -4.84 3.21
N VAL A 37 -8.50 -3.50 3.20
CA VAL A 37 -7.35 -2.60 3.34
C VAL A 37 -6.83 -2.55 4.78
N SER A 38 -7.68 -2.66 5.78
CA SER A 38 -7.27 -2.63 7.20
C SER A 38 -6.79 -3.99 7.74
N ASP A 39 -7.13 -5.10 7.08
CA ASP A 39 -6.71 -6.45 7.48
C ASP A 39 -5.29 -6.77 6.95
N VAL A 40 -4.30 -6.10 7.55
CA VAL A 40 -2.89 -6.27 7.18
C VAL A 40 -2.42 -7.72 7.39
N ASN A 41 -2.97 -8.44 8.37
CA ASN A 41 -2.61 -9.84 8.60
C ASN A 41 -2.83 -10.73 7.37
N ALA A 42 -3.85 -10.45 6.58
CA ALA A 42 -4.21 -11.24 5.40
C ALA A 42 -3.44 -10.87 4.12
N TYR A 43 -2.60 -9.86 4.13
CA TYR A 43 -1.93 -9.34 2.93
C TYR A 43 -1.06 -10.39 2.23
N HIS A 44 -0.39 -11.25 2.98
CA HIS A 44 0.42 -12.35 2.43
C HIS A 44 -0.39 -13.37 1.62
N GLU A 45 -1.72 -13.43 1.79
CA GLU A 45 -2.59 -14.35 1.05
C GLU A 45 -2.88 -13.88 -0.38
N PHE A 46 -2.75 -12.56 -0.66
CA PHE A 46 -3.20 -12.02 -1.93
C PHE A 46 -2.31 -10.94 -2.55
N ILE A 47 -1.46 -10.27 -1.79
CA ILE A 47 -0.56 -9.24 -2.33
C ILE A 47 0.67 -9.91 -2.94
N PRO A 48 0.98 -9.63 -4.23
CA PRO A 48 2.18 -10.15 -4.88
C PRO A 48 3.44 -9.76 -4.12
N TYR A 49 4.37 -10.71 -4.04
CA TYR A 49 5.67 -10.55 -3.35
C TYR A 49 5.60 -10.35 -1.84
N CYS A 50 4.43 -10.36 -1.22
CA CYS A 50 4.28 -10.35 0.22
C CYS A 50 4.40 -11.79 0.74
N THR A 51 5.53 -12.13 1.38
CA THR A 51 5.79 -13.46 1.91
C THR A 51 5.30 -13.64 3.34
N ARG A 52 5.13 -12.54 4.07
CA ARG A 52 4.56 -12.49 5.41
C ARG A 52 3.90 -11.14 5.65
N SER A 53 2.84 -11.16 6.43
CA SER A 53 2.18 -9.95 6.93
C SER A 53 1.70 -10.16 8.36
N PHE A 54 1.71 -9.10 9.17
CA PHE A 54 1.40 -9.21 10.59
C PHE A 54 0.93 -7.88 11.17
N ILE A 55 0.14 -7.95 12.24
CA ILE A 55 -0.19 -6.81 13.09
C ILE A 55 0.45 -7.08 14.46
N ASN A 56 1.26 -6.14 14.93
CA ASN A 56 1.93 -6.21 16.23
C ASN A 56 1.05 -5.64 17.34
N LYS A 57 0.27 -4.60 17.03
CA LYS A 57 -0.48 -3.88 18.05
C LYS A 57 -1.82 -3.38 17.53
N TYR A 58 -2.82 -3.48 18.39
CA TYR A 58 -4.16 -2.92 18.22
C TYR A 58 -4.39 -1.81 19.26
N ASP A 59 -5.22 -0.84 18.91
CA ASP A 59 -5.78 0.11 19.86
C ASP A 59 -6.71 -0.63 20.84
N GLU A 60 -6.55 -0.39 22.13
CA GLU A 60 -7.30 -1.12 23.17
C GLU A 60 -8.81 -0.80 23.15
N THR A 61 -9.16 0.40 22.73
CA THR A 61 -10.55 0.90 22.74
C THR A 61 -11.28 0.58 21.45
N THR A 62 -10.65 0.90 20.30
CA THR A 62 -11.29 0.79 19.00
C THR A 62 -11.06 -0.55 18.32
N GLN A 63 -10.10 -1.34 18.82
CA GLN A 63 -9.66 -2.60 18.21
C GLN A 63 -9.17 -2.45 16.76
N THR A 64 -8.81 -1.22 16.36
CA THR A 64 -8.19 -0.96 15.08
C THR A 64 -6.67 -1.23 15.14
N PRO A 65 -6.05 -1.71 14.06
CA PRO A 65 -4.61 -1.92 14.03
C PRO A 65 -3.87 -0.58 14.10
N VAL A 66 -2.85 -0.50 14.95
CA VAL A 66 -2.00 0.71 15.13
C VAL A 66 -0.54 0.47 14.79
N GLU A 67 -0.10 -0.77 14.70
CA GLU A 67 1.22 -1.15 14.22
C GLU A 67 1.16 -2.50 13.51
N GLY A 68 1.79 -2.58 12.36
CA GLY A 68 1.88 -3.81 11.58
C GLY A 68 3.01 -3.75 10.56
N GLY A 69 3.30 -4.87 9.92
CA GLY A 69 4.40 -4.94 8.98
C GLY A 69 4.23 -6.00 7.92
N LEU A 70 5.10 -5.88 6.93
CA LEU A 70 5.19 -6.79 5.81
C LEU A 70 6.62 -7.29 5.64
N ARG A 71 6.73 -8.56 5.23
CA ARG A 71 7.94 -9.09 4.62
C ARG A 71 7.67 -9.22 3.13
N VAL A 72 8.51 -8.59 2.33
CA VAL A 72 8.44 -8.63 0.88
C VAL A 72 9.66 -9.35 0.34
N GLY A 73 9.45 -10.23 -0.61
CA GLY A 73 10.51 -11.05 -1.18
C GLY A 73 10.42 -11.14 -2.69
N TRP A 74 11.57 -11.10 -3.35
CA TRP A 74 11.71 -11.36 -4.76
C TRP A 74 13.05 -12.06 -5.06
N ARG A 75 12.97 -13.24 -5.65
CA ARG A 75 14.13 -14.13 -5.88
C ARG A 75 14.85 -14.49 -4.58
N HIS A 76 16.05 -13.93 -4.36
CA HIS A 76 16.91 -14.21 -3.19
C HIS A 76 16.97 -13.05 -2.21
N VAL A 77 16.12 -12.03 -2.38
CA VAL A 77 16.06 -10.85 -1.52
C VAL A 77 14.76 -10.89 -0.75
N GLU A 78 14.83 -10.85 0.57
CA GLU A 78 13.71 -10.64 1.48
C GLU A 78 14.00 -9.47 2.41
N GLU A 79 13.04 -8.59 2.55
CA GLU A 79 13.12 -7.43 3.42
C GLU A 79 11.83 -7.32 4.25
N GLU A 80 11.98 -7.02 5.53
CA GLU A 80 10.86 -6.80 6.45
C GLU A 80 10.85 -5.35 6.90
N PHE A 81 9.67 -4.75 6.94
CA PHE A 81 9.48 -3.41 7.46
C PHE A 81 8.19 -3.31 8.28
N VAL A 82 8.20 -2.40 9.25
CA VAL A 82 7.09 -2.13 10.15
C VAL A 82 6.61 -0.70 9.92
N CYS A 83 5.30 -0.52 10.02
CA CYS A 83 4.62 0.77 9.90
C CYS A 83 3.76 1.04 11.14
N ASN A 84 3.70 2.30 11.54
CA ASN A 84 2.56 2.79 12.31
C ASN A 84 1.34 2.85 11.40
N LEU A 85 0.20 2.46 11.93
CA LEU A 85 -1.07 2.44 11.23
C LEU A 85 -2.04 3.42 11.90
N HIS A 86 -2.80 4.14 11.07
CA HIS A 86 -3.94 4.91 11.51
C HIS A 86 -5.16 4.53 10.69
N CYS A 87 -6.21 4.05 11.36
CA CYS A 87 -7.40 3.53 10.72
C CYS A 87 -8.63 4.29 11.21
N GLU A 88 -9.38 4.88 10.27
CA GLU A 88 -10.72 5.41 10.51
C GLU A 88 -11.72 4.47 9.82
N PRO A 89 -12.61 3.80 10.58
CA PRO A 89 -13.51 2.80 10.03
C PRO A 89 -14.28 3.26 8.79
N HIS A 90 -14.26 2.42 7.76
CA HIS A 90 -14.94 2.59 6.47
C HIS A 90 -14.42 3.73 5.59
N HIS A 91 -13.42 4.49 6.04
CA HIS A 91 -13.00 5.72 5.38
C HIS A 91 -11.50 5.80 5.06
N LEU A 92 -10.63 5.50 6.04
CA LEU A 92 -9.21 5.83 5.94
C LEU A 92 -8.31 4.75 6.51
N VAL A 93 -7.22 4.44 5.81
CA VAL A 93 -6.10 3.67 6.34
C VAL A 93 -4.81 4.35 5.92
N ILE A 94 -3.99 4.75 6.89
CA ILE A 94 -2.66 5.30 6.68
C ILE A 94 -1.64 4.31 7.24
N ALA A 95 -0.53 4.12 6.51
CA ALA A 95 0.64 3.40 7.01
C ALA A 95 1.89 4.22 6.75
N GLU A 96 2.70 4.40 7.78
CA GLU A 96 3.98 5.10 7.72
C GLU A 96 5.08 4.26 8.34
N SER A 97 6.17 4.03 7.57
CA SER A 97 7.26 3.17 8.02
C SER A 97 7.99 3.75 9.23
N VAL A 98 8.24 2.89 10.23
CA VAL A 98 9.02 3.21 11.43
C VAL A 98 10.35 2.49 11.45
N THR A 99 10.54 1.48 10.59
CA THR A 99 11.82 0.82 10.38
C THR A 99 12.49 1.34 9.11
N HIS A 100 13.79 1.47 9.14
CA HIS A 100 14.59 1.99 8.03
C HIS A 100 15.49 0.90 7.42
N SER A 101 14.98 -0.33 7.31
CA SER A 101 15.68 -1.43 6.65
C SER A 101 15.63 -1.29 5.13
N LEU A 102 14.43 -1.31 4.56
CA LEU A 102 14.16 -1.24 3.12
C LEU A 102 13.96 0.20 2.64
N PHE A 103 13.19 0.99 3.39
CA PHE A 103 12.83 2.35 3.05
C PHE A 103 13.55 3.37 3.95
N GLU A 104 14.00 4.49 3.39
CA GLU A 104 14.26 5.70 4.16
C GLU A 104 12.93 6.31 4.62
N HIS A 105 11.90 6.21 3.76
CA HIS A 105 10.56 6.69 3.99
C HIS A 105 9.58 5.87 3.16
N LEU A 106 8.47 5.44 3.78
CA LEU A 106 7.29 4.90 3.11
C LEU A 106 6.06 5.47 3.80
N TYR A 107 5.19 6.05 3.01
CA TYR A 107 3.86 6.53 3.42
C TYR A 107 2.83 6.05 2.42
N THR A 108 1.78 5.44 2.91
CA THR A 108 0.59 5.08 2.13
C THR A 108 -0.65 5.62 2.81
N LYS A 109 -1.56 6.16 2.02
CA LYS A 109 -2.87 6.61 2.48
C LYS A 109 -3.95 6.12 1.54
N TRP A 110 -4.82 5.26 2.05
CA TRP A 110 -6.03 4.83 1.38
C TRP A 110 -7.20 5.68 1.87
N THR A 111 -7.84 6.40 0.95
CA THR A 111 -9.10 7.10 1.21
C THR A 111 -10.22 6.37 0.47
N ILE A 112 -11.30 6.05 1.17
CA ILE A 112 -12.42 5.26 0.67
C ILE A 112 -13.69 6.08 0.89
N LEU A 113 -14.37 6.42 -0.19
CA LEU A 113 -15.58 7.24 -0.16
C LEU A 113 -16.76 6.47 -0.78
N PRO A 114 -17.96 6.56 -0.20
CA PRO A 114 -19.14 6.00 -0.84
C PRO A 114 -19.36 6.68 -2.20
N ASN A 115 -19.77 5.88 -3.19
CA ASN A 115 -20.11 6.36 -4.51
C ASN A 115 -21.64 6.45 -4.65
N ALA A 116 -22.16 7.30 -5.56
CA ALA A 116 -23.58 7.43 -5.83
C ALA A 116 -24.21 6.11 -6.32
N ARG A 117 -23.45 5.22 -6.94
CA ARG A 117 -23.91 3.88 -7.32
C ARG A 117 -23.97 2.97 -6.09
N LYS A 118 -25.08 2.27 -5.94
CA LYS A 118 -25.25 1.29 -4.86
C LYS A 118 -24.13 0.23 -4.88
N ASN A 119 -23.58 -0.11 -3.72
CA ASN A 119 -22.52 -1.10 -3.55
C ASN A 119 -21.24 -0.76 -4.32
N SER A 120 -20.89 0.51 -4.42
CA SER A 120 -19.61 0.95 -4.99
C SER A 120 -18.96 2.03 -4.12
N CYS A 121 -17.65 2.15 -4.25
CA CYS A 121 -16.86 3.18 -3.59
C CYS A 121 -15.85 3.80 -4.54
N ASP A 122 -15.50 5.04 -4.27
CA ASP A 122 -14.34 5.69 -4.88
C ASP A 122 -13.16 5.55 -3.94
N MET A 123 -12.08 4.98 -4.43
CA MET A 123 -10.84 4.85 -3.69
C MET A 123 -9.76 5.77 -4.24
N GLU A 124 -8.98 6.33 -3.35
CA GLU A 124 -7.72 7.01 -3.64
C GLU A 124 -6.60 6.36 -2.83
N LEU A 125 -5.51 6.00 -3.50
CA LEU A 125 -4.26 5.58 -2.88
C LEU A 125 -3.20 6.65 -3.15
N GLU A 126 -2.75 7.31 -2.10
CA GLU A 126 -1.54 8.12 -2.09
C GLU A 126 -0.38 7.26 -1.61
N LEU A 127 0.68 7.18 -2.42
CA LEU A 127 1.88 6.41 -2.13
C LEU A 127 3.10 7.33 -2.24
N LYS A 128 3.84 7.48 -1.15
CA LYS A 128 5.12 8.18 -1.12
C LYS A 128 6.19 7.24 -0.58
N TYR A 129 7.30 7.13 -1.26
CA TYR A 129 8.38 6.28 -0.80
C TYR A 129 9.75 6.74 -1.27
N LYS A 130 10.76 6.31 -0.53
CA LYS A 130 12.16 6.37 -0.90
C LYS A 130 12.85 5.13 -0.37
N PHE A 131 13.43 4.35 -1.25
CA PHE A 131 14.25 3.21 -0.83
C PHE A 131 15.59 3.68 -0.30
N LYS A 132 16.15 2.92 0.64
CA LYS A 132 17.48 3.17 1.19
C LYS A 132 18.59 2.90 0.16
N SER A 133 18.37 1.95 -0.74
CA SER A 133 19.29 1.59 -1.81
C SER A 133 18.99 2.34 -3.09
N ASP A 134 20.00 2.98 -3.68
CA ASP A 134 19.89 3.64 -5.00
C ASP A 134 19.52 2.65 -6.12
N PHE A 135 19.90 1.39 -5.98
CA PHE A 135 19.52 0.32 -6.90
C PHE A 135 18.01 0.12 -6.89
N TYR A 136 17.37 0.00 -5.70
CA TYR A 136 15.92 -0.15 -5.60
C TYR A 136 15.18 1.12 -6.05
N ASN A 137 15.72 2.31 -5.80
CA ASN A 137 15.15 3.56 -6.28
C ASN A 137 15.11 3.62 -7.82
N LYS A 138 16.18 3.20 -8.50
CA LYS A 138 16.22 3.12 -9.97
C LYS A 138 15.23 2.09 -10.51
N MET A 139 15.19 0.91 -9.93
CA MET A 139 14.27 -0.15 -10.35
C MET A 139 12.82 0.26 -10.16
N SER A 140 12.47 0.86 -9.02
CA SER A 140 11.11 1.27 -8.72
C SER A 140 10.60 2.39 -9.62
N SER A 141 11.44 3.34 -10.02
CA SER A 141 11.04 4.42 -10.93
C SER A 141 10.63 3.90 -12.31
N LEU A 142 11.18 2.76 -12.74
CA LEU A 142 10.84 2.11 -14.01
C LEU A 142 9.53 1.32 -13.95
N PHE A 143 9.15 0.82 -12.76
CA PHE A 143 8.04 -0.13 -12.60
C PHE A 143 6.91 0.36 -11.66
N ALA A 144 7.03 1.55 -11.08
CA ALA A 144 6.10 2.04 -10.06
C ALA A 144 4.62 1.93 -10.45
N ASN A 145 4.27 2.36 -11.65
CA ASN A 145 2.88 2.29 -12.12
C ASN A 145 2.39 0.84 -12.27
N SER A 146 3.23 -0.04 -12.82
CA SER A 146 2.87 -1.45 -13.03
C SER A 146 2.70 -2.20 -11.71
N VAL A 147 3.57 -1.95 -10.73
CA VAL A 147 3.48 -2.57 -9.39
C VAL A 147 2.26 -2.06 -8.64
N SER A 148 2.00 -0.75 -8.67
CA SER A 148 0.84 -0.16 -7.99
C SER A 148 -0.47 -0.63 -8.59
N ASP A 149 -0.58 -0.72 -9.92
CA ASP A 149 -1.76 -1.30 -10.58
C ASP A 149 -1.95 -2.78 -10.21
N LEU A 150 -0.87 -3.55 -10.09
CA LEU A 150 -0.90 -4.94 -9.67
C LEU A 150 -1.41 -5.08 -8.23
N VAL A 151 -0.93 -4.23 -7.34
CA VAL A 151 -1.37 -4.19 -5.93
C VAL A 151 -2.86 -3.80 -5.85
N ILE A 152 -3.28 -2.71 -6.49
CA ILE A 152 -4.70 -2.28 -6.48
C ILE A 152 -5.63 -3.36 -7.01
N LYS A 153 -5.24 -4.05 -8.10
CA LYS A 153 -6.00 -5.20 -8.64
C LYS A 153 -6.07 -6.36 -7.66
N ALA A 154 -5.03 -6.60 -6.86
CA ALA A 154 -5.03 -7.64 -5.84
C ALA A 154 -6.05 -7.34 -4.73
N PHE A 155 -6.12 -6.08 -4.25
CA PHE A 155 -7.13 -5.63 -3.30
C PHE A 155 -8.55 -5.73 -3.85
N ASP A 156 -8.80 -5.30 -5.09
CA ASP A 156 -10.10 -5.40 -5.77
C ASP A 156 -10.55 -6.87 -5.89
N LYS A 157 -9.65 -7.75 -6.33
CA LYS A 157 -9.90 -9.19 -6.43
C LYS A 157 -10.21 -9.82 -5.08
N ARG A 158 -9.49 -9.44 -4.02
CA ARG A 158 -9.73 -9.91 -2.65
C ARG A 158 -11.11 -9.48 -2.15
N ALA A 159 -11.49 -8.23 -2.36
CA ALA A 159 -12.81 -7.72 -2.01
C ALA A 159 -13.93 -8.49 -2.75
N ALA A 160 -13.76 -8.76 -4.05
CA ALA A 160 -14.68 -9.57 -4.82
C ALA A 160 -14.78 -11.01 -4.29
N GLN A 161 -13.69 -11.60 -3.85
CA GLN A 161 -13.64 -12.94 -3.25
C GLN A 161 -14.43 -12.99 -1.94
N LEU A 162 -14.17 -12.07 -1.02
CA LEU A 162 -14.86 -11.99 0.27
C LEU A 162 -16.38 -11.77 0.07
N ARG A 163 -16.76 -10.88 -0.85
CA ARG A 163 -18.16 -10.65 -1.17
C ARG A 163 -18.88 -11.94 -1.63
N ARG A 164 -18.24 -12.75 -2.49
CA ARG A 164 -18.79 -14.03 -2.92
C ARG A 164 -18.95 -15.02 -1.76
N GLN A 165 -17.97 -15.06 -0.85
CA GLN A 165 -18.04 -15.92 0.34
C GLN A 165 -19.18 -15.53 1.27
N GLU A 166 -19.37 -14.24 1.54
CA GLU A 166 -20.48 -13.72 2.35
C GLU A 166 -21.86 -13.99 1.73
N MET A 167 -21.98 -13.89 0.42
CA MET A 167 -23.21 -14.21 -0.27
C MET A 167 -23.56 -15.70 -0.17
N ARG A 168 -22.57 -16.59 -0.25
CA ARG A 168 -22.77 -18.04 -0.09
C ARG A 168 -23.12 -18.44 1.34
N ALA A 169 -22.57 -17.73 2.33
CA ALA A 169 -22.84 -18.02 3.75
C ALA A 169 -24.25 -17.59 4.19
N LYS A 170 -24.97 -16.80 3.38
CA LYS A 170 -26.35 -16.35 3.63
C LYS A 170 -27.41 -17.21 2.96
N LEU A 171 -27.02 -18.22 2.19
CA LEU A 171 -27.90 -19.19 1.51
C LEU A 171 -28.02 -20.47 2.33
#